data_273ac893950b318db8d1b970a9e77051
#
_entry.id   273ac893950b318db8d1b970a9e77051
#
_cell.length_a   1.000
_cell.length_b   1.000
_cell.length_c   1.000
_cell.angle_alpha   90.00
_cell.angle_beta   90.00
_cell.angle_gamma   90.00
#
_symmetry.space_group_name_H-M   'P 1'
#
loop_
_entity.id
_entity.type
_entity.pdbx_description
1 polymer ?
#
loop_
_entity_poly.entity_id
_entity_poly.type
_entity_poly.pdbx_seq_one_letter_code
_entity_poly.pdbx_strand_id
1 'polypeptide(L)'
;MRQPGSSFKPFVYAAALDSGFSPATIVVDAPIEVDTPQGLWRPKNASNKYYGPTPMRTGIEQSRNLMTIRIAQEVTMNTVAGYAERFGVYDRLEPFLANALGAQETTLFKMVAAYAMFANGGERVEPTLVDRVQDRWGRTIYRHDQRDCTDCEAAVLPAGAAPQITSKWLRPCSSSSRVRRGAVGIGASGLGNGPGPGRGR
;
A
#
# COMPACT_ATOMS: atom_id res chain seq x y z
N MET A 1 -11.80 10.46 16.65
CA MET A 1 -10.76 9.44 16.48
C MET A 1 -11.30 8.06 16.85
N ARG A 2 -10.79 7.00 16.24
CA ARG A 2 -11.15 5.60 16.53
C ARG A 2 -9.94 4.69 16.31
N GLN A 3 -9.89 3.58 17.06
CA GLN A 3 -8.90 2.53 16.84
C GLN A 3 -9.16 1.86 15.49
N PRO A 4 -8.19 1.77 14.57
CA PRO A 4 -8.34 1.11 13.29
C PRO A 4 -8.48 -0.42 13.43
N GLY A 5 -7.99 -1.00 14.52
CA GLY A 5 -8.02 -2.44 14.73
C GLY A 5 -7.32 -3.18 13.59
N SER A 6 -7.90 -4.30 13.15
CA SER A 6 -7.32 -5.15 12.10
C SER A 6 -7.13 -4.45 10.74
N SER A 7 -7.73 -3.29 10.50
CA SER A 7 -7.45 -2.53 9.28
C SER A 7 -6.05 -1.92 9.28
N PHE A 8 -5.36 -1.91 10.41
CA PHE A 8 -3.96 -1.48 10.48
C PHE A 8 -2.96 -2.55 10.00
N LYS A 9 -3.32 -3.83 10.02
CA LYS A 9 -2.43 -4.94 9.67
C LYS A 9 -1.71 -4.82 8.32
N PRO A 10 -2.34 -4.34 7.23
CA PRO A 10 -1.65 -4.18 5.95
C PRO A 10 -0.35 -3.36 6.02
N PHE A 11 -0.26 -2.38 6.93
CA PHE A 11 0.96 -1.58 7.11
C PHE A 11 2.09 -2.39 7.77
N VAL A 12 1.76 -3.28 8.71
CA VAL A 12 2.72 -4.24 9.30
C VAL A 12 3.23 -5.20 8.23
N TYR A 13 2.35 -5.71 7.39
CA TYR A 13 2.71 -6.63 6.31
C TYR A 13 3.49 -5.94 5.19
N ALA A 14 3.21 -4.65 4.92
CA ALA A 14 4.01 -3.85 3.99
C ALA A 14 5.45 -3.69 4.49
N ALA A 15 5.62 -3.34 5.77
CA ALA A 15 6.93 -3.26 6.39
C ALA A 15 7.68 -4.59 6.33
N ALA A 16 6.99 -5.72 6.53
CA ALA A 16 7.59 -7.05 6.44
C ALA A 16 8.07 -7.37 5.02
N LEU A 17 7.27 -7.08 3.99
CA LEU A 17 7.64 -7.32 2.59
C LEU A 17 8.88 -6.50 2.20
N ASP A 18 8.97 -5.26 2.64
CA ASP A 18 10.15 -4.41 2.42
C ASP A 18 11.39 -4.88 3.20
N SER A 19 11.17 -5.54 4.34
CA SER A 19 12.22 -6.16 5.16
C SER A 19 12.68 -7.54 4.65
N GLY A 20 12.25 -7.94 3.43
CA GLY A 20 12.69 -9.18 2.79
C GLY A 20 11.78 -10.39 3.00
N PHE A 21 10.66 -10.23 3.68
CA PHE A 21 9.64 -11.28 3.74
C PHE A 21 8.97 -11.47 2.38
N SER A 22 8.43 -12.64 2.16
CA SER A 22 7.61 -12.94 0.99
C SER A 22 6.21 -13.40 1.42
N PRO A 23 5.22 -13.38 0.54
CA PRO A 23 3.90 -13.93 0.85
C PRO A 23 3.91 -15.41 1.27
N ALA A 24 4.96 -16.14 0.88
CA ALA A 24 5.17 -17.55 1.21
C ALA A 24 5.97 -17.76 2.51
N THR A 25 6.54 -16.70 3.09
CA THR A 25 7.29 -16.79 4.36
C THR A 25 6.41 -17.42 5.43
N ILE A 26 6.93 -18.47 6.08
CA ILE A 26 6.20 -19.17 7.13
C ILE A 26 6.32 -18.41 8.46
N VAL A 27 5.19 -18.09 9.05
CA VAL A 27 5.08 -17.49 10.38
C VAL A 27 4.25 -18.40 11.27
N VAL A 28 4.68 -18.61 12.51
CA VAL A 28 4.01 -19.54 13.42
C VAL A 28 2.80 -18.88 14.07
N ASP A 29 1.62 -19.42 13.85
CA ASP A 29 0.38 -19.04 14.54
C ASP A 29 0.21 -19.88 15.81
N ALA A 30 0.85 -19.47 16.90
CA ALA A 30 0.86 -20.15 18.19
C ALA A 30 0.78 -19.12 19.33
N PRO A 31 0.43 -19.53 20.56
CA PRO A 31 0.40 -18.64 21.70
C PRO A 31 1.69 -17.85 21.85
N ILE A 32 1.54 -16.61 22.30
CA ILE A 32 2.64 -15.69 22.59
C ILE A 32 2.36 -14.97 23.90
N GLU A 33 3.39 -14.75 24.66
CA GLU A 33 3.36 -13.94 25.86
C GLU A 33 4.39 -12.82 25.70
N VAL A 34 3.98 -11.62 26.03
CA VAL A 34 4.80 -10.41 25.90
C VAL A 34 4.79 -9.66 27.20
N ASP A 35 5.95 -9.45 27.78
CA ASP A 35 6.10 -8.60 28.94
C ASP A 35 5.87 -7.14 28.56
N THR A 36 4.94 -6.48 29.22
CA THR A 36 4.64 -5.07 29.05
C THR A 36 4.74 -4.34 30.38
N PRO A 37 4.89 -3.01 30.39
CA PRO A 37 4.90 -2.24 31.65
C PRO A 37 3.63 -2.42 32.50
N GLN A 38 2.53 -2.86 31.87
CA GLN A 38 1.24 -3.12 32.53
C GLN A 38 1.08 -4.59 32.97
N GLY A 39 2.09 -5.42 32.72
CA GLY A 39 2.08 -6.85 33.04
C GLY A 39 2.15 -7.73 31.78
N LEU A 40 1.96 -9.02 31.99
CA LEU A 40 2.07 -10.02 30.92
C LEU A 40 0.87 -9.97 29.98
N TRP A 41 1.12 -9.59 28.71
CA TRP A 41 0.11 -9.53 27.68
C TRP A 41 0.04 -10.84 26.88
N ARG A 42 -1.14 -11.44 26.82
CA ARG A 42 -1.42 -12.70 26.13
C ARG A 42 -2.49 -12.50 25.04
N PRO A 43 -2.11 -11.99 23.88
CA PRO A 43 -3.06 -11.81 22.77
C PRO A 43 -3.58 -13.15 22.25
N LYS A 44 -4.75 -13.11 21.61
CA LYS A 44 -5.40 -14.27 20.98
C LYS A 44 -5.89 -13.94 19.58
N ASN A 45 -6.01 -14.96 18.74
CA ASN A 45 -6.78 -14.84 17.51
C ASN A 45 -8.27 -14.65 17.82
N ALA A 46 -9.00 -13.97 16.93
CA ALA A 46 -10.45 -13.81 17.09
C ALA A 46 -11.20 -15.14 17.13
N SER A 47 -10.67 -16.17 16.47
CA SER A 47 -11.19 -17.53 16.48
C SER A 47 -10.91 -18.33 17.77
N ASN A 48 -10.06 -17.80 18.67
CA ASN A 48 -9.47 -18.52 19.80
C ASN A 48 -8.75 -19.84 19.42
N LYS A 49 -8.36 -20.00 18.15
CA LYS A 49 -7.63 -21.18 17.63
C LYS A 49 -6.23 -20.79 17.20
N TYR A 50 -5.36 -21.79 17.16
CA TYR A 50 -3.99 -21.70 16.70
C TYR A 50 -3.80 -22.66 15.52
N TYR A 51 -3.02 -22.26 14.53
CA TYR A 51 -2.95 -22.98 13.25
C TYR A 51 -1.52 -23.42 12.91
N GLY A 52 -0.55 -23.15 13.79
CA GLY A 52 0.84 -23.55 13.62
C GLY A 52 1.56 -22.81 12.48
N PRO A 53 2.59 -23.43 11.87
CA PRO A 53 3.32 -22.85 10.77
C PRO A 53 2.40 -22.56 9.58
N THR A 54 2.31 -21.28 9.20
CA THR A 54 1.33 -20.80 8.21
C THR A 54 1.97 -19.75 7.31
N PRO A 55 1.76 -19.77 5.98
CA PRO A 55 2.26 -18.73 5.10
C PRO A 55 1.74 -17.33 5.49
N MET A 56 2.60 -16.33 5.39
CA MET A 56 2.28 -14.93 5.71
C MET A 56 1.03 -14.44 4.98
N ARG A 57 0.84 -14.84 3.72
CA ARG A 57 -0.37 -14.55 2.94
C ARG A 57 -1.64 -14.98 3.66
N THR A 58 -1.69 -16.20 4.18
CA THR A 58 -2.86 -16.71 4.92
C THR A 58 -3.08 -15.93 6.21
N GLY A 59 -1.99 -15.47 6.86
CA GLY A 59 -2.06 -14.65 8.06
C GLY A 59 -2.85 -13.36 7.86
N ILE A 60 -2.57 -12.65 6.78
CA ILE A 60 -3.30 -11.41 6.47
C ILE A 60 -4.73 -11.71 5.96
N GLU A 61 -4.91 -12.73 5.12
CA GLU A 61 -6.22 -13.12 4.59
C GLU A 61 -7.22 -13.48 5.69
N GLN A 62 -6.75 -14.21 6.69
CA GLN A 62 -7.54 -14.66 7.83
C GLN A 62 -7.48 -13.69 9.02
N SER A 63 -6.78 -12.55 8.84
CA SER A 63 -6.62 -11.54 9.89
C SER A 63 -6.08 -12.10 11.21
N ARG A 64 -5.03 -12.97 11.15
CA ARG A 64 -4.44 -13.63 12.31
C ARG A 64 -3.69 -12.63 13.19
N ASN A 65 -4.08 -12.50 14.44
CA ASN A 65 -3.47 -11.57 15.37
C ASN A 65 -2.05 -12.01 15.75
N LEU A 66 -1.88 -13.28 16.09
CA LEU A 66 -0.60 -13.80 16.61
C LEU A 66 0.49 -13.75 15.54
N MET A 67 0.16 -14.07 14.29
CA MET A 67 1.09 -13.94 13.17
C MET A 67 1.49 -12.47 12.96
N THR A 68 0.55 -11.53 13.01
CA THR A 68 0.82 -10.10 12.87
C THR A 68 1.76 -9.60 13.96
N ILE A 69 1.57 -10.02 15.22
CA ILE A 69 2.44 -9.65 16.33
C ILE A 69 3.85 -10.20 16.12
N ARG A 70 4.01 -11.47 15.72
CA ARG A 70 5.33 -12.07 15.44
C ARG A 70 6.06 -11.35 14.32
N ILE A 71 5.35 -11.04 13.25
CA ILE A 71 5.90 -10.23 12.15
C ILE A 71 6.37 -8.87 12.68
N ALA A 72 5.55 -8.17 13.45
CA ALA A 72 5.91 -6.87 14.02
C ALA A 72 7.08 -6.93 15.00
N GLN A 73 7.26 -8.06 15.72
CA GLN A 73 8.44 -8.28 16.55
C GLN A 73 9.70 -8.45 15.71
N GLU A 74 9.61 -9.21 14.63
CA GLU A 74 10.76 -9.54 13.76
C GLU A 74 11.22 -8.32 12.94
N VAL A 75 10.29 -7.56 12.35
CA VAL A 75 10.62 -6.34 11.60
C VAL A 75 10.85 -5.13 12.49
N THR A 76 10.57 -5.23 13.75
CA THR A 76 10.54 -4.22 14.82
C THR A 76 9.38 -3.22 14.71
N MET A 77 8.84 -2.82 15.86
CA MET A 77 7.76 -1.82 15.89
C MET A 77 8.22 -0.43 15.46
N ASN A 78 9.50 -0.10 15.55
CA ASN A 78 10.03 1.16 15.00
C ASN A 78 9.91 1.21 13.47
N THR A 79 10.21 0.10 12.79
CA THR A 79 10.01 -0.02 11.33
C THR A 79 8.54 0.13 10.97
N VAL A 80 7.65 -0.58 11.69
CA VAL A 80 6.20 -0.48 11.49
C VAL A 80 5.70 0.96 11.71
N ALA A 81 6.20 1.65 12.75
CA ALA A 81 5.86 3.04 13.02
C ALA A 81 6.27 3.96 11.86
N GLY A 82 7.50 3.81 11.36
CA GLY A 82 7.97 4.57 10.20
C GLY A 82 7.09 4.36 8.96
N TYR A 83 6.60 3.14 8.73
CA TYR A 83 5.63 2.86 7.65
C TYR A 83 4.30 3.57 7.89
N ALA A 84 3.73 3.45 9.08
CA ALA A 84 2.46 4.09 9.42
C ALA A 84 2.50 5.62 9.28
N GLU A 85 3.62 6.23 9.64
CA GLU A 85 3.88 7.67 9.50
C GLU A 85 4.06 8.06 8.03
N ARG A 86 4.82 7.31 7.24
CA ARG A 86 4.98 7.53 5.80
C ARG A 86 3.65 7.44 5.04
N PHE A 87 2.77 6.52 5.44
CA PHE A 87 1.40 6.41 4.92
C PHE A 87 0.44 7.50 5.47
N GLY A 88 0.89 8.31 6.40
CA GLY A 88 0.06 9.36 7.02
C GLY A 88 -1.08 8.83 7.90
N VAL A 89 -1.01 7.55 8.31
CA VAL A 89 -1.99 6.97 9.25
C VAL A 89 -1.88 7.63 10.61
N TYR A 90 -0.65 7.90 11.03
CA TYR A 90 -0.32 8.61 12.27
C TYR A 90 0.71 9.71 11.98
N ASP A 91 0.69 10.77 12.77
CA ASP A 91 1.77 11.74 12.80
C ASP A 91 2.95 11.17 13.60
N ARG A 92 2.63 10.35 14.61
CA ARG A 92 3.56 9.56 15.41
C ARG A 92 2.87 8.31 15.92
N LEU A 93 3.45 7.14 15.69
CA LEU A 93 2.99 5.86 16.24
C LEU A 93 3.91 5.44 17.38
N GLU A 94 3.35 5.23 18.57
CA GLU A 94 4.11 4.68 19.66
C GLU A 94 4.48 3.20 19.41
N PRO A 95 5.75 2.79 19.60
CA PRO A 95 6.24 1.48 19.18
C PRO A 95 5.85 0.33 20.14
N PHE A 96 4.62 0.35 20.65
CA PHE A 96 4.07 -0.77 21.44
C PHE A 96 3.52 -1.86 20.53
N LEU A 97 3.78 -3.13 20.86
CA LEU A 97 3.31 -4.27 20.06
C LEU A 97 1.78 -4.32 19.90
N ALA A 98 1.01 -3.81 20.84
CA ALA A 98 -0.44 -3.72 20.72
C ALA A 98 -0.86 -2.84 19.52
N ASN A 99 -0.03 -1.86 19.15
CA ASN A 99 -0.28 -0.99 18.01
C ASN A 99 -0.15 -1.71 16.66
N ALA A 100 0.54 -2.85 16.60
CA ALA A 100 0.52 -3.72 15.41
C ALA A 100 -0.88 -4.26 15.10
N LEU A 101 -1.76 -4.31 16.09
CA LEU A 101 -3.17 -4.68 15.95
C LEU A 101 -4.10 -3.46 15.84
N GLY A 102 -3.54 -2.24 15.69
CA GLY A 102 -4.31 -1.01 15.54
C GLY A 102 -4.94 -0.52 16.84
N ALA A 103 -4.23 -0.60 17.96
CA ALA A 103 -4.72 -0.14 19.26
C ALA A 103 -4.70 1.40 19.40
N GLN A 104 -3.75 2.09 18.77
CA GLN A 104 -3.70 3.55 18.78
C GLN A 104 -4.77 4.14 17.87
N GLU A 105 -5.41 5.21 18.32
CA GLU A 105 -6.48 5.87 17.57
C GLU A 105 -5.97 6.71 16.42
N THR A 106 -6.75 6.75 15.33
CA THR A 106 -6.55 7.63 14.18
C THR A 106 -7.92 8.09 13.62
N THR A 107 -7.92 8.83 12.52
CA THR A 107 -9.13 9.27 11.84
C THR A 107 -9.45 8.37 10.65
N LEU A 108 -10.75 8.24 10.32
CA LEU A 108 -11.18 7.55 9.10
C LEU A 108 -10.56 8.18 7.85
N PHE A 109 -10.45 9.51 7.84
CA PHE A 109 -9.85 10.26 6.74
C PHE A 109 -8.41 9.83 6.44
N LYS A 110 -7.55 9.75 7.49
CA LYS A 110 -6.17 9.26 7.36
C LYS A 110 -6.11 7.80 6.88
N MET A 111 -6.99 6.95 7.42
CA MET A 111 -7.05 5.54 6.99
C MET A 111 -7.46 5.40 5.52
N VAL A 112 -8.48 6.13 5.06
CA VAL A 112 -8.91 6.10 3.66
C VAL A 112 -7.80 6.57 2.73
N ALA A 113 -7.11 7.67 3.07
CA ALA A 113 -5.97 8.17 2.32
C ALA A 113 -4.85 7.11 2.21
N ALA A 114 -4.50 6.48 3.33
CA ALA A 114 -3.47 5.45 3.37
C ALA A 114 -3.84 4.21 2.53
N TYR A 115 -5.10 3.78 2.56
CA TYR A 115 -5.58 2.70 1.69
C TYR A 115 -5.61 3.09 0.21
N ALA A 116 -5.91 4.36 -0.10
CA ALA A 116 -5.83 4.87 -1.46
C ALA A 116 -4.40 4.80 -2.01
N MET A 117 -3.37 4.99 -1.18
CA MET A 117 -1.96 4.80 -1.57
C MET A 117 -1.66 3.36 -1.97
N PHE A 118 -2.19 2.35 -1.26
CA PHE A 118 -2.07 0.95 -1.69
C PHE A 118 -2.73 0.73 -3.05
N ALA A 119 -3.92 1.28 -3.27
CA ALA A 119 -4.65 1.14 -4.53
C ALA A 119 -3.97 1.88 -5.70
N ASN A 120 -3.24 2.94 -5.41
CA ASN A 120 -2.52 3.78 -6.36
C ASN A 120 -1.07 3.33 -6.60
N GLY A 121 -0.74 2.07 -6.31
CA GLY A 121 0.59 1.52 -6.55
C GLY A 121 1.67 1.99 -5.58
N GLY A 122 1.28 2.59 -4.45
CA GLY A 122 2.19 3.11 -3.42
C GLY A 122 2.53 4.59 -3.55
N GLU A 123 1.96 5.27 -4.53
CA GLU A 123 2.13 6.71 -4.69
C GLU A 123 1.34 7.48 -3.63
N ARG A 124 1.93 8.59 -3.16
CA ARG A 124 1.31 9.40 -2.13
C ARG A 124 0.02 10.05 -2.63
N VAL A 125 -1.02 9.98 -1.81
CA VAL A 125 -2.31 10.60 -2.06
C VAL A 125 -2.55 11.66 -0.98
N GLU A 126 -2.79 12.90 -1.39
CA GLU A 126 -3.24 13.96 -0.52
C GLU A 126 -4.76 14.09 -0.63
N PRO A 127 -5.50 13.62 0.39
CA PRO A 127 -6.95 13.66 0.32
C PRO A 127 -7.47 15.08 0.50
N THR A 128 -8.47 15.44 -0.27
CA THR A 128 -9.17 16.72 -0.16
C THR A 128 -10.67 16.52 0.02
N LEU A 129 -11.31 17.47 0.68
CA LEU A 129 -12.77 17.54 0.78
C LEU A 129 -13.38 18.43 -0.30
N VAL A 130 -12.55 19.26 -0.96
CA VAL A 130 -12.99 20.19 -2.00
C VAL A 130 -12.24 19.87 -3.28
N ASP A 131 -12.88 19.14 -4.19
CA ASP A 131 -12.31 18.81 -5.50
C ASP A 131 -12.36 20.02 -6.45
N ARG A 132 -13.49 20.71 -6.47
CA ARG A 132 -13.74 21.80 -7.39
C ARG A 132 -14.68 22.85 -6.82
N VAL A 133 -14.42 24.13 -7.11
CA VAL A 133 -15.33 25.25 -6.83
C VAL A 133 -15.71 25.89 -8.16
N GLN A 134 -17.00 26.13 -8.36
CA GLN A 134 -17.54 26.78 -9.55
C GLN A 134 -18.28 28.06 -9.18
N ASP A 135 -18.26 29.04 -10.09
CA ASP A 135 -19.08 30.23 -9.95
C ASP A 135 -20.55 29.91 -10.28
N ARG A 136 -21.42 30.91 -10.11
CA ARG A 136 -22.88 30.79 -10.40
C ARG A 136 -23.21 30.49 -11.85
N TRP A 137 -22.26 30.61 -12.77
CA TRP A 137 -22.40 30.31 -14.19
C TRP A 137 -21.79 28.95 -14.59
N GLY A 138 -21.31 28.18 -13.59
CA GLY A 138 -20.70 26.87 -13.82
C GLY A 138 -19.22 26.91 -14.24
N ARG A 139 -18.58 28.08 -14.28
CA ARG A 139 -17.16 28.20 -14.59
C ARG A 139 -16.34 27.75 -13.38
N THR A 140 -15.38 26.88 -13.59
CA THR A 140 -14.46 26.43 -12.56
C THR A 140 -13.51 27.55 -12.17
N ILE A 141 -13.57 28.01 -10.91
CA ILE A 141 -12.70 29.02 -10.33
C ILE A 141 -11.59 28.40 -9.46
N TYR A 142 -11.78 27.15 -9.03
CA TYR A 142 -10.80 26.37 -8.31
C TYR A 142 -10.93 24.89 -8.69
N ARG A 143 -9.82 24.21 -8.91
CA ARG A 143 -9.72 22.77 -9.07
C ARG A 143 -8.53 22.28 -8.26
N HIS A 144 -8.77 21.30 -7.38
CA HIS A 144 -7.70 20.72 -6.54
C HIS A 144 -6.72 19.93 -7.38
N ASP A 145 -7.22 19.08 -8.26
CA ASP A 145 -6.40 18.27 -9.14
C ASP A 145 -5.95 19.08 -10.36
N GLN A 146 -4.79 19.70 -10.23
CA GLN A 146 -4.11 20.39 -11.34
C GLN A 146 -2.90 19.57 -11.82
N ARG A 147 -2.92 18.26 -11.62
CA ARG A 147 -1.77 17.41 -11.91
C ARG A 147 -1.32 17.53 -13.37
N ASP A 148 -0.30 18.35 -13.57
CA ASP A 148 0.80 17.99 -14.46
C ASP A 148 1.77 17.19 -13.61
N CYS A 149 1.74 15.87 -13.74
CA CYS A 149 2.51 14.95 -12.92
C CYS A 149 3.98 14.99 -13.29
N THR A 150 4.66 16.12 -13.08
CA THR A 150 6.12 16.27 -13.23
C THR A 150 6.86 15.92 -11.95
N ASP A 151 6.18 15.94 -10.78
CA ASP A 151 6.76 15.66 -9.48
C ASP A 151 5.84 14.73 -8.65
N CYS A 152 5.47 13.57 -9.22
CA CYS A 152 4.90 12.49 -8.42
C CYS A 152 5.99 11.90 -7.53
N GLU A 153 6.27 12.61 -6.42
CA GLU A 153 7.32 12.21 -5.50
C GLU A 153 7.08 10.84 -4.90
N ALA A 154 8.15 10.10 -4.90
CA ALA A 154 8.51 8.95 -4.08
C ALA A 154 7.36 8.04 -3.67
N ALA A 155 7.28 6.90 -4.31
CA ALA A 155 6.47 5.79 -3.85
C ALA A 155 6.64 5.60 -2.33
N VAL A 156 5.54 5.52 -1.60
CA VAL A 156 5.53 5.25 -0.16
C VAL A 156 5.99 3.81 0.10
N LEU A 157 5.79 2.94 -0.90
CA LEU A 157 6.20 1.55 -0.91
C LEU A 157 7.24 1.30 -2.00
N PRO A 158 8.21 0.41 -1.77
CA PRO A 158 9.06 -0.11 -2.83
C PRO A 158 8.23 -0.74 -3.95
N ALA A 159 8.73 -0.67 -5.19
CA ALA A 159 7.99 -1.08 -6.38
C ALA A 159 7.46 -2.53 -6.37
N GLY A 160 7.99 -3.41 -5.53
CA GLY A 160 7.55 -4.82 -5.41
C GLY A 160 6.49 -5.06 -4.33
N ALA A 161 6.33 -4.16 -3.34
CA ALA A 161 5.49 -4.41 -2.17
C ALA A 161 4.01 -4.10 -2.42
N ALA A 162 3.70 -3.01 -3.12
CA ALA A 162 2.32 -2.60 -3.39
C ALA A 162 1.49 -3.66 -4.13
N PRO A 163 1.96 -4.28 -5.24
CA PRO A 163 1.20 -5.30 -5.94
C PRO A 163 0.93 -6.54 -5.10
N GLN A 164 1.83 -6.92 -4.20
CA GLN A 164 1.69 -8.10 -3.35
C GLN A 164 0.61 -7.91 -2.28
N ILE A 165 0.45 -6.68 -1.77
CA ILE A 165 -0.61 -6.34 -0.81
C ILE A 165 -1.95 -6.16 -1.52
N THR A 166 -1.96 -5.46 -2.65
CA THR A 166 -3.19 -5.11 -3.36
C THR A 166 -3.81 -6.28 -4.13
N SER A 167 -3.00 -7.26 -4.56
CA SER A 167 -3.45 -8.38 -5.41
C SER A 167 -4.59 -9.22 -4.82
N LYS A 168 -4.85 -9.12 -3.53
CA LYS A 168 -5.84 -9.95 -2.84
C LYS A 168 -6.94 -9.17 -2.11
N TRP A 169 -6.67 -7.94 -1.67
CA TRP A 169 -7.60 -7.13 -0.88
C TRP A 169 -8.35 -6.08 -1.69
N LEU A 170 -7.75 -5.65 -2.77
CA LEU A 170 -8.34 -4.68 -3.66
C LEU A 170 -8.48 -5.36 -5.03
N ARG A 171 -9.54 -6.15 -5.23
CA ARG A 171 -10.01 -6.35 -6.59
C ARG A 171 -10.30 -4.96 -7.14
N PRO A 172 -9.63 -4.51 -8.19
CA PRO A 172 -10.01 -3.26 -8.82
C PRO A 172 -11.49 -3.42 -9.19
N CYS A 173 -12.34 -2.56 -8.65
CA CYS A 173 -13.61 -2.30 -9.31
C CYS A 173 -13.23 -1.97 -10.74
N SER A 174 -13.63 -2.81 -11.68
CA SER A 174 -13.40 -2.61 -13.09
C SER A 174 -14.23 -1.42 -13.57
N SER A 175 -13.75 -0.22 -13.28
CA SER A 175 -14.14 0.96 -14.01
C SER A 175 -13.01 1.26 -14.96
N SER A 176 -13.23 0.91 -16.20
CA SER A 176 -12.39 1.15 -17.36
C SER A 176 -12.11 2.64 -17.52
N SER A 177 -11.03 3.12 -16.95
CA SER A 177 -10.31 4.26 -17.49
C SER A 177 -8.94 3.75 -17.94
N ARG A 178 -8.91 3.20 -19.15
CA ARG A 178 -7.66 2.98 -19.87
C ARG A 178 -7.02 4.36 -20.08
N VAL A 179 -6.03 4.67 -19.27
CA VAL A 179 -5.02 5.63 -19.67
C VAL A 179 -4.37 5.06 -20.93
N ARG A 180 -4.69 5.63 -22.08
CA ARG A 180 -4.01 5.33 -23.33
C ARG A 180 -2.56 5.76 -23.14
N ARG A 181 -1.66 4.81 -22.94
CA ARG A 181 -0.24 5.04 -23.22
C ARG A 181 -0.14 5.38 -24.69
N GLY A 182 0.09 6.65 -25.00
CA GLY A 182 0.43 7.07 -26.35
C GLY A 182 1.70 6.36 -26.78
N ALA A 183 1.57 5.45 -27.72
CA ALA A 183 2.72 4.91 -28.43
C ALA A 183 3.34 6.05 -29.22
N VAL A 184 4.49 6.53 -28.78
CA VAL A 184 5.35 7.37 -29.59
C VAL A 184 5.94 6.47 -30.67
N GLY A 185 5.35 6.53 -31.85
CA GLY A 185 5.88 5.91 -33.04
C GLY A 185 7.15 6.63 -33.45
N ILE A 186 8.30 5.99 -33.27
CA ILE A 186 9.55 6.40 -33.88
C ILE A 186 9.46 6.00 -35.34
N GLY A 187 9.19 6.97 -36.21
CA GLY A 187 9.28 6.83 -37.64
C GLY A 187 10.75 6.65 -38.05
N ALA A 188 11.08 5.45 -38.51
CA ALA A 188 12.34 5.22 -39.22
C ALA A 188 12.18 5.71 -40.64
N SER A 189 12.78 6.83 -40.93
CA SER A 189 12.97 7.35 -42.29
C SER A 189 13.90 6.41 -43.06
N GLY A 190 13.33 5.69 -44.05
CA GLY A 190 14.07 4.92 -45.01
C GLY A 190 14.84 5.82 -45.95
N LEU A 191 16.15 5.63 -46.01
CA LEU A 191 17.00 6.18 -47.04
C LEU A 191 16.82 5.36 -48.32
N GLY A 192 16.36 6.04 -49.34
CA GLY A 192 16.36 5.51 -50.69
C GLY A 192 17.76 5.40 -51.27
N ASN A 193 17.99 4.39 -52.02
CA ASN A 193 19.10 4.33 -52.96
C ASN A 193 18.55 4.04 -54.37
N GLY A 194 18.96 4.88 -55.22
CA GLY A 194 18.57 5.03 -56.60
C GLY A 194 19.11 3.99 -57.59
N PRO A 195 19.09 4.31 -58.85
CA PRO A 195 18.83 3.36 -59.91
C PRO A 195 20.07 2.73 -60.54
N GLY A 196 19.95 1.46 -60.88
CA GLY A 196 20.94 0.76 -61.72
C GLY A 196 20.45 0.62 -63.17
N PRO A 197 21.33 0.67 -64.13
CA PRO A 197 20.95 0.91 -65.54
C PRO A 197 20.73 -0.37 -66.36
N GLY A 198 20.00 -0.18 -67.41
CA GLY A 198 19.49 -0.99 -68.43
C GLY A 198 20.45 -1.90 -69.24
N ARG A 199 19.89 -2.38 -70.30
CA ARG A 199 20.26 -3.17 -71.48
C ARG A 199 19.59 -4.54 -71.43
N GLY A 200 18.91 -4.99 -72.45
CA GLY A 200 18.99 -4.73 -73.86
C GLY A 200 18.87 -6.04 -74.62
N ARG A 201 18.01 -6.02 -75.56
CA ARG A 201 17.63 -7.00 -76.62
C ARG A 201 16.41 -7.87 -76.33
#